data_91b3b2dbba398f1d2d9ba4eb6a500d2c
#
_entry.id   91b3b2dbba398f1d2d9ba4eb6a500d2c
#
_cell.length_a   1.000
_cell.length_b   1.000
_cell.length_c   1.000
_cell.angle_alpha   90.00
_cell.angle_beta   90.00
_cell.angle_gamma   90.00
#
_symmetry.space_group_name_H-M   'P 1'
#
loop_
_entity.id
_entity.type
_entity.pdbx_description
1 polymer ?
#
loop_
_entity_poly.entity_id
_entity_poly.type
_entity_poly.pdbx_seq_one_letter_code
_entity_poly.pdbx_strand_id
1 'polypeptide(L)'
;QEDTPSNSETALDYIWNEYPAMTNAEVRAALARCGLTNEHITSQMRVLSGGENAKVRLCKLMQNKYNVLVLDEPTNHLDIYAKEELSRALREFKGTIVLVSHEPEFYKDWVTDIWNIEDWTTKIV
;
A
#
# COMPACT_ATOMS: atom_id res chain seq x y z
N GLN A 1 -5.70 -3.18 -12.43
CA GLN A 1 -6.11 -2.60 -13.69
C GLN A 1 -7.58 -2.24 -13.71
N GLU A 2 -8.38 -3.04 -13.06
CA GLU A 2 -9.77 -2.62 -12.90
C GLU A 2 -9.87 -1.42 -12.00
N ASP A 3 -8.80 -1.09 -11.35
CA ASP A 3 -8.74 -0.04 -10.34
C ASP A 3 -8.18 1.25 -10.88
N THR A 4 -8.37 1.50 -12.16
CA THR A 4 -7.86 2.71 -12.79
C THR A 4 -8.69 3.90 -12.39
N PRO A 5 -8.08 4.94 -11.80
CA PRO A 5 -8.84 6.13 -11.41
C PRO A 5 -9.36 6.89 -12.63
N SER A 6 -10.45 7.59 -12.44
CA SER A 6 -10.95 8.49 -13.48
C SER A 6 -9.99 9.66 -13.64
N ASN A 7 -10.13 10.38 -14.77
CA ASN A 7 -9.21 11.46 -15.08
C ASN A 7 -9.19 12.57 -14.04
N SER A 8 -10.31 12.82 -13.37
CA SER A 8 -10.40 13.92 -12.42
C SER A 8 -10.41 13.47 -10.96
N GLU A 9 -10.29 12.19 -10.70
CA GLU A 9 -10.40 11.66 -9.35
C GLU A 9 -9.16 12.03 -8.54
N THR A 10 -9.38 12.61 -7.36
CA THR A 10 -8.27 12.88 -6.44
C THR A 10 -7.96 11.65 -5.61
N ALA A 11 -6.83 11.67 -4.90
CA ALA A 11 -6.49 10.60 -3.97
C ALA A 11 -7.59 10.46 -2.91
N LEU A 12 -8.10 11.58 -2.43
CA LEU A 12 -9.19 11.58 -1.46
C LEU A 12 -10.41 10.86 -2.03
N ASP A 13 -10.80 11.22 -3.26
CA ASP A 13 -11.95 10.61 -3.91
C ASP A 13 -11.76 9.13 -4.13
N TYR A 14 -10.56 8.73 -4.50
CA TYR A 14 -10.23 7.34 -4.80
C TYR A 14 -10.53 6.44 -3.59
N ILE A 15 -10.15 6.89 -2.40
CA ILE A 15 -10.43 6.15 -1.18
C ILE A 15 -11.89 6.28 -0.78
N TRP A 16 -12.42 7.50 -0.81
CA TRP A 16 -13.76 7.77 -0.30
C TRP A 16 -14.84 7.08 -1.12
N ASN A 17 -14.64 7.00 -2.44
CA ASN A 17 -15.62 6.31 -3.30
C ASN A 17 -15.70 4.82 -2.96
N GLU A 18 -14.60 4.23 -2.54
CA GLU A 18 -14.59 2.82 -2.16
C GLU A 18 -15.16 2.61 -0.77
N TYR A 19 -14.97 3.57 0.13
CA TYR A 19 -15.39 3.45 1.53
C TYR A 19 -16.22 4.66 1.92
N PRO A 20 -17.44 4.78 1.36
CA PRO A 20 -18.24 5.98 1.57
C PRO A 20 -18.73 6.17 3.00
N ALA A 21 -18.66 5.14 3.83
CA ALA A 21 -19.02 5.29 5.23
C ALA A 21 -17.98 6.03 6.06
N MET A 22 -16.76 6.16 5.55
CA MET A 22 -15.74 6.94 6.25
C MET A 22 -16.04 8.42 6.14
N THR A 23 -15.69 9.16 7.16
CA THR A 23 -15.79 10.62 7.10
C THR A 23 -14.62 11.19 6.32
N ASN A 24 -14.74 12.44 5.88
CA ASN A 24 -13.66 13.13 5.20
C ASN A 24 -12.39 13.13 6.05
N ALA A 25 -12.53 13.38 7.35
CA ALA A 25 -11.39 13.41 8.25
C ALA A 25 -10.72 12.03 8.37
N GLU A 26 -11.53 10.97 8.39
CA GLU A 26 -10.98 9.62 8.47
C GLU A 26 -10.20 9.25 7.21
N VAL A 27 -10.71 9.62 6.04
CA VAL A 27 -10.00 9.35 4.80
C VAL A 27 -8.68 10.11 4.75
N ARG A 28 -8.71 11.40 5.14
CA ARG A 28 -7.49 12.20 5.15
C ARG A 28 -6.46 11.64 6.13
N ALA A 29 -6.91 11.21 7.29
CA ALA A 29 -6.01 10.64 8.28
C ALA A 29 -5.37 9.35 7.77
N ALA A 30 -6.15 8.50 7.10
CA ALA A 30 -5.62 7.26 6.55
C ALA A 30 -4.54 7.54 5.51
N LEU A 31 -4.80 8.49 4.60
CA LEU A 31 -3.83 8.83 3.57
C LEU A 31 -2.57 9.45 4.18
N ALA A 32 -2.73 10.27 5.20
CA ALA A 32 -1.58 10.87 5.87
C ALA A 32 -0.72 9.81 6.55
N ARG A 33 -1.35 8.81 7.13
CA ARG A 33 -0.58 7.71 7.75
C ARG A 33 0.23 6.93 6.73
N CYS A 34 -0.21 6.93 5.49
CA CYS A 34 0.55 6.28 4.41
C CYS A 34 1.62 7.19 3.83
N GLY A 35 1.82 8.37 4.41
CA GLY A 35 2.91 9.24 4.00
C GLY A 35 2.56 10.26 2.93
N LEU A 36 1.28 10.54 2.73
CA LEU A 36 0.86 11.51 1.74
C LEU A 36 0.64 12.86 2.41
N THR A 37 1.11 13.93 1.74
CA THR A 37 0.90 15.29 2.24
C THR A 37 -0.51 15.76 1.90
N ASN A 38 -0.92 16.87 2.51
CA ASN A 38 -2.20 17.47 2.18
C ASN A 38 -2.32 17.77 0.69
N GLU A 39 -1.22 18.20 0.09
CA GLU A 39 -1.21 18.49 -1.34
C GLU A 39 -1.47 17.22 -2.15
N HIS A 40 -0.81 16.12 -1.77
CA HIS A 40 -1.04 14.85 -2.46
C HIS A 40 -2.48 14.39 -2.31
N ILE A 41 -3.05 14.54 -1.13
CA ILE A 41 -4.40 14.04 -0.84
C ILE A 41 -5.44 14.69 -1.73
N THR A 42 -5.27 15.96 -2.01
CA THR A 42 -6.21 16.71 -2.85
C THR A 42 -5.79 16.78 -4.31
N SER A 43 -4.67 16.16 -4.68
CA SER A 43 -4.23 16.11 -6.07
C SER A 43 -4.96 15.00 -6.82
N GLN A 44 -5.13 15.21 -8.11
CA GLN A 44 -5.69 14.17 -8.97
C GLN A 44 -4.72 13.00 -9.04
N MET A 45 -5.27 11.80 -9.05
CA MET A 45 -4.43 10.59 -9.09
C MET A 45 -3.47 10.61 -10.27
N ARG A 46 -3.91 11.13 -11.42
CA ARG A 46 -3.10 11.10 -12.63
C ARG A 46 -1.86 11.97 -12.55
N VAL A 47 -1.80 12.93 -11.63
CA VAL A 47 -0.63 13.80 -11.51
C VAL A 47 0.32 13.37 -10.41
N LEU A 48 -0.04 12.35 -9.64
CA LEU A 48 0.84 11.83 -8.60
C LEU A 48 1.99 11.04 -9.22
N SER A 49 3.14 11.07 -8.54
CA SER A 49 4.27 10.23 -8.96
C SER A 49 3.91 8.76 -8.80
N GLY A 50 4.74 7.88 -9.39
CA GLY A 50 4.52 6.45 -9.24
C GLY A 50 4.51 6.01 -7.79
N GLY A 51 5.42 6.57 -6.98
CA GLY A 51 5.49 6.22 -5.57
C GLY A 51 4.29 6.70 -4.78
N GLU A 52 3.85 7.93 -5.05
CA GLU A 52 2.68 8.47 -4.37
C GLU A 52 1.42 7.72 -4.77
N ASN A 53 1.30 7.40 -6.04
CA ASN A 53 0.16 6.62 -6.52
C ASN A 53 0.12 5.25 -5.84
N ALA A 54 1.28 4.60 -5.70
CA ALA A 54 1.36 3.31 -5.03
C ALA A 54 0.92 3.42 -3.56
N LYS A 55 1.29 4.51 -2.89
CA LYS A 55 0.87 4.72 -1.50
C LYS A 55 -0.65 4.84 -1.40
N VAL A 56 -1.27 5.54 -2.34
CA VAL A 56 -2.73 5.68 -2.31
C VAL A 56 -3.40 4.32 -2.52
N ARG A 57 -2.90 3.54 -3.47
CA ARG A 57 -3.47 2.21 -3.72
C ARG A 57 -3.30 1.29 -2.52
N LEU A 58 -2.15 1.37 -1.86
CA LEU A 58 -1.93 0.61 -0.65
C LEU A 58 -2.88 1.06 0.46
N CYS A 59 -3.07 2.38 0.60
CA CYS A 59 -3.98 2.91 1.59
C CYS A 59 -5.38 2.33 1.41
N LYS A 60 -5.84 2.24 0.16
CA LYS A 60 -7.13 1.65 -0.14
C LYS A 60 -7.22 0.22 0.35
N LEU A 61 -6.19 -0.57 0.09
CA LEU A 61 -6.18 -1.96 0.53
C LEU A 61 -6.19 -2.07 2.05
N MET A 62 -5.49 -1.18 2.73
CA MET A 62 -5.38 -1.24 4.18
C MET A 62 -6.66 -0.83 4.90
N GLN A 63 -7.55 -0.12 4.23
CA GLN A 63 -8.86 0.20 4.82
C GLN A 63 -9.83 -0.96 4.77
N ASN A 64 -9.48 -1.98 4.03
CA ASN A 64 -10.31 -3.17 3.93
C ASN A 64 -10.43 -3.82 5.30
N LYS A 65 -11.59 -4.39 5.58
CA LYS A 65 -11.83 -5.03 6.87
C LYS A 65 -11.26 -6.44 6.97
N TYR A 66 -10.69 -6.93 5.89
CA TYR A 66 -10.07 -8.24 5.90
C TYR A 66 -8.81 -8.21 6.75
N ASN A 67 -8.50 -9.37 7.33
CA ASN A 67 -7.34 -9.48 8.20
C ASN A 67 -6.07 -9.89 7.46
N VAL A 68 -6.16 -10.12 6.17
CA VAL A 68 -5.03 -10.60 5.37
C VAL A 68 -4.81 -9.63 4.22
N LEU A 69 -3.57 -9.19 4.07
CA LEU A 69 -3.14 -8.31 3.00
C LEU A 69 -2.08 -9.04 2.20
N VAL A 70 -2.30 -9.18 0.90
CA VAL A 70 -1.35 -9.87 0.02
C VAL A 70 -0.73 -8.83 -0.91
N LEU A 71 0.58 -8.69 -0.84
CA LEU A 71 1.32 -7.69 -1.62
C LEU A 71 2.39 -8.39 -2.44
N ASP A 72 2.41 -8.10 -3.74
CA ASP A 72 3.37 -8.67 -4.67
C ASP A 72 4.27 -7.57 -5.17
N GLU A 73 5.55 -7.60 -4.74
CA GLU A 73 6.56 -6.62 -5.13
C GLU A 73 6.08 -5.18 -4.94
N PRO A 74 5.61 -4.83 -3.73
CA PRO A 74 5.02 -3.50 -3.55
C PRO A 74 6.02 -2.37 -3.61
N THR A 75 7.32 -2.66 -3.56
CA THR A 75 8.37 -1.64 -3.58
C THR A 75 8.82 -1.30 -4.99
N ASN A 76 8.32 -1.98 -6.02
CA ASN A 76 8.71 -1.71 -7.38
C ASN A 76 8.43 -0.25 -7.73
N HIS A 77 9.42 0.41 -8.33
CA HIS A 77 9.33 1.80 -8.78
C HIS A 77 9.23 2.81 -7.65
N LEU A 78 9.50 2.42 -6.41
CA LEU A 78 9.52 3.35 -5.29
C LEU A 78 10.95 3.77 -4.99
N ASP A 79 11.15 5.06 -4.68
CA ASP A 79 12.42 5.52 -4.17
C ASP A 79 12.56 5.14 -2.69
N ILE A 80 13.73 5.46 -2.12
CA ILE A 80 14.02 4.99 -0.77
C ILE A 80 13.08 5.62 0.26
N TYR A 81 12.67 6.86 0.05
CA TYR A 81 11.76 7.52 0.98
C TYR A 81 10.38 6.88 0.94
N ALA A 82 9.91 6.59 -0.28
CA ALA A 82 8.62 5.93 -0.43
C ALA A 82 8.64 4.54 0.18
N LYS A 83 9.74 3.81 0.05
CA LYS A 83 9.86 2.48 0.65
C LYS A 83 9.81 2.55 2.17
N GLU A 84 10.44 3.55 2.76
CA GLU A 84 10.40 3.71 4.22
C GLU A 84 9.00 4.02 4.70
N GLU A 85 8.29 4.85 3.96
CA GLU A 85 6.92 5.18 4.33
C GLU A 85 6.00 3.98 4.20
N LEU A 86 6.20 3.20 3.14
CA LEU A 86 5.44 1.97 2.95
C LEU A 86 5.71 0.99 4.08
N SER A 87 6.98 0.82 4.44
CA SER A 87 7.36 -0.07 5.52
C SER A 87 6.69 0.33 6.83
N ARG A 88 6.67 1.64 7.11
CA ARG A 88 6.05 2.12 8.34
C ARG A 88 4.56 1.83 8.35
N ALA A 89 3.89 2.06 7.23
CA ALA A 89 2.45 1.80 7.13
C ALA A 89 2.16 0.31 7.32
N LEU A 90 2.98 -0.56 6.73
CA LEU A 90 2.75 -1.99 6.85
C LEU A 90 2.99 -2.49 8.27
N ARG A 91 3.95 -1.90 8.99
CA ARG A 91 4.19 -2.28 10.38
C ARG A 91 2.99 -1.96 11.26
N GLU A 92 2.23 -0.95 10.92
CA GLU A 92 1.06 -0.56 11.70
C GLU A 92 -0.19 -1.34 11.34
N PHE A 93 -0.14 -2.13 10.28
CA PHE A 93 -1.29 -2.91 9.86
C PHE A 93 -1.56 -4.02 10.88
N LYS A 94 -2.81 -4.11 11.32
CA LYS A 94 -3.20 -5.06 12.38
C LYS A 94 -3.83 -6.30 11.78
N GLY A 95 -3.05 -7.06 11.08
CA GLY A 95 -3.52 -8.29 10.48
C GLY A 95 -2.33 -9.04 9.94
N THR A 96 -2.59 -9.98 9.06
CA THR A 96 -1.56 -10.79 8.46
C THR A 96 -1.18 -10.18 7.11
N ILE A 97 0.12 -10.07 6.88
CA ILE A 97 0.63 -9.60 5.60
C ILE A 97 1.40 -10.74 4.94
N VAL A 98 1.01 -11.06 3.71
CA VAL A 98 1.77 -11.99 2.86
C VAL A 98 2.48 -11.12 1.84
N LEU A 99 3.80 -11.13 1.88
CA LEU A 99 4.62 -10.25 1.06
C LEU A 99 5.49 -11.07 0.14
N VAL A 100 5.42 -10.78 -1.15
CA VAL A 100 6.34 -11.32 -2.14
C VAL A 100 7.32 -10.21 -2.51
N SER A 101 8.61 -10.42 -2.24
CA SER A 101 9.58 -9.36 -2.45
C SER A 101 10.96 -9.97 -2.67
N HIS A 102 11.76 -9.28 -3.48
CA HIS A 102 13.17 -9.61 -3.69
C HIS A 102 14.09 -8.61 -2.97
N GLU A 103 13.56 -7.79 -2.07
CA GLU A 103 14.36 -6.76 -1.41
C GLU A 103 14.40 -7.00 0.09
N PRO A 104 15.37 -7.79 0.56
CA PRO A 104 15.46 -8.11 1.99
C PRO A 104 15.56 -6.87 2.88
N GLU A 105 16.19 -5.80 2.40
CA GLU A 105 16.30 -4.57 3.18
C GLU A 105 14.94 -4.00 3.55
N PHE A 106 13.94 -4.25 2.71
CA PHE A 106 12.61 -3.73 2.95
C PHE A 106 11.91 -4.47 4.08
N TYR A 107 12.07 -5.80 4.15
CA TYR A 107 11.21 -6.59 5.02
C TYR A 107 11.93 -7.22 6.21
N LYS A 108 13.25 -7.31 6.20
CA LYS A 108 13.96 -8.18 7.14
C LYS A 108 13.77 -7.79 8.60
N ASP A 109 13.49 -6.52 8.86
CA ASP A 109 13.41 -6.03 10.23
C ASP A 109 12.03 -6.20 10.85
N TRP A 110 11.02 -6.57 10.06
CA TRP A 110 9.66 -6.60 10.60
C TRP A 110 8.83 -7.81 10.20
N VAL A 111 9.28 -8.63 9.27
CA VAL A 111 8.55 -9.87 8.97
C VAL A 111 8.91 -10.93 10.02
N THR A 112 7.97 -11.84 10.26
CA THR A 112 8.18 -12.88 11.26
C THR A 112 8.65 -14.18 10.66
N ASP A 113 8.26 -14.49 9.43
CA ASP A 113 8.62 -15.73 8.76
C ASP A 113 9.01 -15.45 7.33
N ILE A 114 10.04 -16.11 6.87
CA ILE A 114 10.49 -16.00 5.48
C ILE A 114 10.42 -17.37 4.83
N TRP A 115 9.68 -17.45 3.72
CA TRP A 115 9.52 -18.67 2.99
C TRP A 115 10.25 -18.55 1.66
N ASN A 116 11.16 -19.47 1.41
CA ASN A 116 11.92 -19.50 0.17
C ASN A 116 11.18 -20.38 -0.84
N ILE A 117 10.84 -19.78 -1.99
CA ILE A 117 10.05 -20.48 -2.99
C ILE A 117 10.79 -21.69 -3.55
N GLU A 118 12.11 -21.66 -3.56
CA GLU A 118 12.91 -22.78 -4.02
C GLU A 118 12.74 -23.99 -3.12
N ASP A 119 12.62 -23.76 -1.81
CA ASP A 119 12.36 -24.85 -0.88
C ASP A 119 11.01 -25.50 -1.15
N TRP A 120 10.04 -24.68 -1.51
CA TRP A 120 8.71 -25.18 -1.84
C TRP A 120 8.74 -26.05 -3.08
N THR A 121 9.53 -25.64 -4.07
CA THR A 121 9.61 -26.39 -5.31
C THR A 121 10.13 -27.81 -5.05
N THR A 122 11.12 -27.94 -4.18
CA THR A 122 11.64 -29.27 -3.86
C THR A 122 10.64 -30.12 -3.07
N LYS A 123 9.77 -29.48 -2.30
CA LYS A 123 8.81 -30.21 -1.50
C LYS A 123 7.61 -30.71 -2.29
N ILE A 124 7.28 -30.02 -3.35
CA ILE A 124 6.14 -30.37 -4.17
C ILE A 124 6.41 -31.65 -4.96
N VAL A 125 7.65 -31.86 -5.35
CA VAL A 125 8.04 -33.04 -6.07
C VAL A 125 8.01 -34.26 -5.16
#